data_0630a9aa938a5062c090ab6dc1d6e58a
#
_entry.id   0630a9aa938a5062c090ab6dc1d6e58a
#
_cell.length_a   1.000
_cell.length_b   1.000
_cell.length_c   1.000
_cell.angle_alpha   90.00
_cell.angle_beta   90.00
_cell.angle_gamma   90.00
#
_symmetry.space_group_name_H-M   'P 1'
#
loop_
_entity.id
_entity.type
_entity.pdbx_description
1 polymer ?
#
loop_
_entity_poly.entity_id
_entity_poly.type
_entity_poly.pdbx_seq_one_letter_code
_entity_poly.pdbx_strand_id
1 'polypeptide(L)'
;FEGEKEHPLIAEELMMPILGVVKAKDFEDAVEKAVWLEHGNRHSAHIHSKNIDNITTYAKAIDTAILVKNAPSYAALGFGGEGFCTFTIASRTGEGLTSASTFTKRRRCVMAESLCIR
;
A
#
# COMPACT_ATOMS: atom_id res chain seq x y z
N PHE A 1 -3.11 -8.30 -21.04
CA PHE A 1 -3.64 -9.68 -21.04
C PHE A 1 -4.88 -9.75 -20.15
N GLU A 2 -5.97 -10.26 -20.67
CA GLU A 2 -7.22 -10.49 -19.93
C GLU A 2 -7.41 -12.00 -19.71
N GLY A 3 -7.78 -12.40 -18.49
CA GLY A 3 -7.97 -13.81 -18.12
C GLY A 3 -8.55 -14.00 -16.73
N GLU A 4 -8.58 -15.23 -16.28
CA GLU A 4 -9.00 -15.58 -14.93
C GLU A 4 -7.87 -15.29 -13.91
N LYS A 5 -8.24 -15.06 -12.65
CA LYS A 5 -7.30 -14.63 -11.59
C LYS A 5 -6.18 -15.66 -11.33
N GLU A 6 -6.43 -16.95 -11.61
CA GLU A 6 -5.46 -18.04 -11.41
C GLU A 6 -4.43 -18.15 -12.54
N HIS A 7 -4.59 -17.41 -13.64
CA HIS A 7 -3.64 -17.47 -14.75
C HIS A 7 -2.29 -16.91 -14.34
N PRO A 8 -1.16 -17.57 -14.63
CA PRO A 8 0.18 -17.13 -14.18
C PRO A 8 0.54 -15.68 -14.55
N LEU A 9 0.13 -15.20 -15.74
CA LEU A 9 0.35 -13.80 -16.15
C LEU A 9 -0.51 -12.77 -15.38
N ILE A 10 -1.35 -13.23 -14.47
CA ILE A 10 -2.20 -12.39 -13.61
C ILE A 10 -1.83 -12.60 -12.15
N ALA A 11 -1.68 -13.86 -11.74
CA ALA A 11 -1.45 -14.22 -10.34
C ALA A 11 -0.03 -13.92 -9.85
N GLU A 12 0.96 -13.93 -10.77
CA GLU A 12 2.36 -13.75 -10.41
C GLU A 12 2.85 -12.32 -10.66
N GLU A 13 3.80 -11.86 -9.85
CA GLU A 13 4.53 -10.63 -10.14
C GLU A 13 5.51 -10.86 -11.28
N LEU A 14 5.29 -10.19 -12.40
CA LEU A 14 6.01 -10.47 -13.64
C LEU A 14 7.29 -9.67 -13.84
N MET A 15 7.47 -8.54 -13.17
CA MET A 15 8.61 -7.61 -13.31
C MET A 15 8.92 -7.26 -14.77
N MET A 16 7.88 -7.13 -15.60
CA MET A 16 7.97 -6.87 -17.04
C MET A 16 6.74 -6.06 -17.51
N PRO A 17 6.75 -5.45 -18.70
CA PRO A 17 5.67 -4.61 -19.20
C PRO A 17 4.44 -5.41 -19.66
N ILE A 18 3.93 -6.28 -18.81
CA ILE A 18 2.70 -7.03 -19.00
C ILE A 18 1.75 -6.67 -17.87
N LEU A 19 0.53 -6.26 -18.22
CA LEU A 19 -0.55 -5.99 -17.28
C LEU A 19 -1.61 -7.09 -17.38
N GLY A 20 -1.83 -7.79 -16.27
CA GLY A 20 -2.95 -8.72 -16.12
C GLY A 20 -4.25 -7.94 -15.84
N VAL A 21 -5.34 -8.36 -16.46
CA VAL A 21 -6.66 -7.78 -16.29
C VAL A 21 -7.66 -8.90 -16.00
N VAL A 22 -8.38 -8.76 -14.90
CA VAL A 22 -9.47 -9.67 -14.50
C VAL A 22 -10.77 -8.91 -14.46
N LYS A 23 -11.80 -9.45 -15.09
CA LYS A 23 -13.15 -8.89 -14.97
C LYS A 23 -13.81 -9.32 -13.66
N ALA A 24 -14.51 -8.39 -13.05
CA ALA A 24 -15.38 -8.65 -11.90
C ALA A 24 -16.84 -8.43 -12.32
N LYS A 25 -17.75 -9.20 -11.74
CA LYS A 25 -19.19 -9.09 -12.00
C LYS A 25 -19.82 -7.90 -11.25
N ASP A 26 -19.28 -7.59 -10.08
CA ASP A 26 -19.72 -6.52 -9.19
C ASP A 26 -18.55 -6.04 -8.31
N PHE A 27 -18.82 -5.10 -7.42
CA PHE A 27 -17.79 -4.52 -6.55
C PHE A 27 -17.27 -5.53 -5.52
N GLU A 28 -18.14 -6.34 -4.95
CA GLU A 28 -17.80 -7.36 -3.96
C GLU A 28 -16.85 -8.41 -4.56
N ASP A 29 -17.16 -8.90 -5.74
CA ASP A 29 -16.31 -9.83 -6.50
C ASP A 29 -14.94 -9.18 -6.85
N ALA A 30 -14.93 -7.88 -7.18
CA ALA A 30 -13.68 -7.17 -7.42
C ALA A 30 -12.80 -7.09 -6.17
N VAL A 31 -13.39 -6.84 -5.01
CA VAL A 31 -12.67 -6.81 -3.73
C VAL A 31 -12.12 -8.18 -3.39
N GLU A 32 -12.93 -9.25 -3.53
CA GLU A 32 -12.50 -10.63 -3.27
C GLU A 32 -11.31 -11.02 -4.16
N LYS A 33 -11.41 -10.76 -5.45
CA LYS A 33 -10.32 -11.02 -6.40
C LYS A 33 -9.05 -10.24 -6.08
N ALA A 34 -9.19 -8.96 -5.75
CA ALA A 34 -8.04 -8.12 -5.39
C ALA A 34 -7.32 -8.61 -4.13
N VAL A 35 -8.07 -8.98 -3.09
CA VAL A 35 -7.52 -9.55 -1.86
C VAL A 35 -6.81 -10.89 -2.13
N TRP A 36 -7.39 -11.73 -2.98
CA TRP A 36 -6.77 -12.99 -3.37
C TRP A 36 -5.47 -12.77 -4.14
N LEU A 37 -5.45 -11.85 -5.10
CA LEU A 37 -4.27 -11.52 -5.93
C LEU A 37 -3.16 -10.81 -5.14
N GLU A 38 -3.47 -10.21 -4.01
CA GLU A 38 -2.51 -9.54 -3.14
C GLU A 38 -1.60 -10.54 -2.41
N HIS A 39 -2.01 -11.80 -2.29
CA HIS A 39 -1.26 -12.93 -1.71
C HIS A 39 -0.76 -12.72 -0.27
N GLY A 40 -1.28 -11.74 0.47
CA GLY A 40 -0.85 -11.42 1.83
C GLY A 40 0.47 -10.64 1.92
N ASN A 41 0.97 -10.11 0.81
CA ASN A 41 2.17 -9.29 0.77
C ASN A 41 1.99 -7.94 1.48
N ARG A 42 0.76 -7.39 1.48
CA ARG A 42 0.41 -6.13 2.14
C ARG A 42 1.26 -4.93 1.71
N HIS A 43 1.67 -4.91 0.45
CA HIS A 43 2.56 -3.90 -0.08
C HIS A 43 1.81 -2.66 -0.55
N SER A 44 1.16 -2.71 -1.70
CA SER A 44 0.46 -1.57 -2.28
C SER A 44 -0.77 -1.97 -3.06
N ALA A 45 -1.78 -1.12 -3.01
CA ALA A 45 -3.02 -1.30 -3.73
C ALA A 45 -3.58 0.04 -4.22
N HIS A 46 -4.47 -0.03 -5.20
CA HIS A 46 -5.11 1.14 -5.80
C HIS A 46 -6.62 0.96 -5.88
N ILE A 47 -7.33 2.09 -5.82
CA ILE A 47 -8.73 2.13 -6.16
C ILE A 47 -9.05 3.39 -6.98
N HIS A 48 -9.73 3.23 -8.09
CA HIS A 48 -10.26 4.33 -8.90
C HIS A 48 -11.78 4.39 -8.70
N SER A 49 -12.23 5.25 -7.80
CA SER A 49 -13.64 5.40 -7.44
C SER A 49 -13.94 6.79 -6.90
N LYS A 50 -15.21 7.21 -7.03
CA LYS A 50 -15.79 8.38 -6.37
C LYS A 50 -16.76 7.98 -5.25
N ASN A 51 -17.11 6.69 -5.14
CA ASN A 51 -17.99 6.18 -4.10
C ASN A 51 -17.18 5.94 -2.81
N ILE A 52 -17.48 6.73 -1.78
CA ILE A 52 -16.74 6.68 -0.50
C ILE A 52 -16.95 5.37 0.25
N ASP A 53 -18.12 4.76 0.14
CA ASP A 53 -18.43 3.48 0.79
C ASP A 53 -17.61 2.34 0.17
N ASN A 54 -17.53 2.32 -1.16
CA ASN A 54 -16.68 1.37 -1.88
C ASN A 54 -15.20 1.55 -1.52
N ILE A 55 -14.72 2.80 -1.47
CA ILE A 55 -13.34 3.10 -1.07
C ILE A 55 -13.07 2.59 0.34
N THR A 56 -13.99 2.85 1.27
CA THR A 56 -13.87 2.43 2.67
C THR A 56 -13.87 0.91 2.81
N THR A 57 -14.76 0.22 2.11
CA THR A 57 -14.86 -1.24 2.10
C THR A 57 -13.58 -1.87 1.56
N TYR A 58 -13.11 -1.39 0.41
CA TYR A 58 -11.87 -1.86 -0.20
C TYR A 58 -10.65 -1.63 0.69
N ALA A 59 -10.51 -0.43 1.24
CA ALA A 59 -9.38 -0.06 2.11
C ALA A 59 -9.26 -1.00 3.33
N LYS A 60 -10.40 -1.34 3.94
CA LYS A 60 -10.45 -2.29 5.07
C LYS A 60 -10.10 -3.71 4.67
N ALA A 61 -10.53 -4.14 3.49
CA ALA A 61 -10.31 -5.51 3.02
C ALA A 61 -8.88 -5.75 2.57
N ILE A 62 -8.30 -4.82 1.81
CA ILE A 62 -6.97 -5.00 1.21
C ILE A 62 -5.83 -4.80 2.21
N ASP A 63 -5.97 -3.89 3.17
CA ASP A 63 -5.04 -3.68 4.30
C ASP A 63 -3.56 -3.63 3.90
N THR A 64 -3.22 -2.84 2.90
CA THR A 64 -1.85 -2.66 2.41
C THR A 64 -1.14 -1.47 3.07
N ALA A 65 0.19 -1.47 3.07
CA ALA A 65 1.01 -0.37 3.59
C ALA A 65 0.82 0.92 2.79
N ILE A 66 0.56 0.79 1.49
CA ILE A 66 0.23 1.90 0.60
C ILE A 66 -1.13 1.63 -0.03
N LEU A 67 -2.05 2.58 0.12
CA LEU A 67 -3.32 2.60 -0.59
C LEU A 67 -3.45 3.91 -1.35
N VAL A 68 -3.55 3.83 -2.67
CA VAL A 68 -3.65 5.00 -3.54
C VAL A 68 -5.05 5.09 -4.15
N LYS A 69 -5.67 6.26 -4.01
CA LYS A 69 -6.97 6.55 -4.59
C LYS A 69 -6.83 7.46 -5.80
N ASN A 70 -7.37 7.02 -6.94
CA ASN A 70 -7.47 7.82 -8.19
C ASN A 70 -6.13 8.37 -8.71
N ALA A 71 -5.03 7.70 -8.43
CA ALA A 71 -3.69 8.07 -8.85
C ALA A 71 -2.80 6.83 -9.07
N PRO A 72 -1.68 6.95 -9.76
CA PRO A 72 -0.71 5.86 -9.86
C PRO A 72 0.09 5.69 -8.56
N SER A 73 0.81 4.57 -8.42
CA SER A 73 1.68 4.28 -7.27
C SER A 73 2.65 5.40 -6.91
N TYR A 74 3.15 6.12 -7.91
CA TYR A 74 4.05 7.26 -7.71
C TYR A 74 3.47 8.40 -6.87
N ALA A 75 2.14 8.47 -6.72
CA ALA A 75 1.51 9.43 -5.80
C ALA A 75 1.98 9.24 -4.35
N ALA A 76 2.20 7.99 -3.92
CA ALA A 76 2.74 7.67 -2.60
C ALA A 76 4.21 8.09 -2.42
N LEU A 77 4.92 8.38 -3.50
CA LEU A 77 6.28 8.90 -3.51
C LEU A 77 6.33 10.44 -3.68
N GLY A 78 5.20 11.11 -3.62
CA GLY A 78 5.09 12.56 -3.76
C GLY A 78 4.86 13.07 -5.19
N PHE A 79 4.68 12.20 -6.17
CA PHE A 79 4.39 12.57 -7.56
C PHE A 79 2.88 12.67 -7.80
N GLY A 80 2.32 13.86 -7.59
CA GLY A 80 0.89 14.11 -7.73
C GLY A 80 0.04 13.67 -6.52
N GLY A 81 0.69 13.37 -5.41
CA GLY A 81 0.08 13.03 -4.13
C GLY A 81 1.02 13.31 -2.97
N GLU A 82 0.54 13.12 -1.75
CA GLU A 82 1.36 13.23 -0.54
C GLU A 82 2.13 11.93 -0.29
N GLY A 83 3.45 12.03 -0.10
CA GLY A 83 4.28 10.86 0.18
C GLY A 83 5.76 11.20 0.34
N PHE A 84 6.57 10.18 0.57
CA PHE A 84 8.01 10.30 0.74
C PHE A 84 8.75 9.71 -0.46
N CYS A 85 9.80 10.39 -0.94
CA CYS A 85 10.66 9.89 -2.02
C CYS A 85 11.55 8.74 -1.51
N THR A 86 10.96 7.58 -1.31
CA THR A 86 11.64 6.36 -0.88
C THR A 86 10.99 5.13 -1.51
N PHE A 87 11.78 4.08 -1.74
CA PHE A 87 11.30 2.77 -2.18
C PHE A 87 11.30 1.72 -1.06
N THR A 88 11.64 2.11 0.15
CA THR A 88 11.63 1.21 1.31
C THR A 88 10.26 1.22 1.96
N ILE A 89 9.62 0.06 1.98
CA ILE A 89 8.29 -0.16 2.54
C ILE A 89 8.38 -1.30 3.54
N ALA A 90 7.88 -1.07 4.75
CA ALA A 90 7.83 -2.07 5.81
C ALA A 90 6.36 -2.38 6.13
N SER A 91 5.82 -3.41 5.48
CA SER A 91 4.44 -3.85 5.66
C SER A 91 4.23 -4.44 7.05
N ARG A 92 3.07 -4.13 7.67
CA ARG A 92 2.62 -4.64 8.98
C ARG A 92 3.52 -4.32 10.18
N THR A 93 4.50 -3.45 10.04
CA THR A 93 5.41 -3.08 11.15
C THR A 93 5.11 -1.75 11.79
N GLY A 94 4.14 -1.00 11.26
CA GLY A 94 3.88 0.40 11.64
C GLY A 94 4.84 1.42 11.03
N GLU A 95 5.87 0.97 10.32
CA GLU A 95 6.79 1.84 9.56
C GLU A 95 6.13 2.33 8.26
N GLY A 96 5.42 1.44 7.57
CA GLY A 96 4.81 1.74 6.29
C GLY A 96 5.84 2.18 5.26
N LEU A 97 5.58 3.29 4.59
CA LEU A 97 6.54 3.94 3.71
C LEU A 97 7.58 4.69 4.54
N THR A 98 8.85 4.34 4.40
CA THR A 98 9.92 4.95 5.20
C THR A 98 10.18 6.41 4.84
N SER A 99 10.75 7.14 5.78
CA SER A 99 11.19 8.53 5.62
C SER A 99 12.52 8.75 6.32
N ALA A 100 13.07 9.95 6.25
CA ALA A 100 14.31 10.29 6.95
C ALA A 100 14.20 10.03 8.47
N SER A 101 13.02 10.19 9.06
CA SER A 101 12.80 9.94 10.49
C SER A 101 12.92 8.47 10.89
N THR A 102 12.70 7.54 9.96
CA THR A 102 12.86 6.09 10.17
C THR A 102 14.30 5.71 10.53
N PHE A 103 15.26 6.45 10.03
CA PHE A 103 16.70 6.23 10.26
C PHE A 103 17.24 6.99 11.47
N THR A 104 16.37 7.60 12.26
CA THR A 104 16.73 8.33 13.47
C THR A 104 16.42 7.52 14.73
N LYS A 105 17.17 7.78 15.80
CA LYS A 105 16.94 7.17 17.10
C LYS A 105 15.95 8.02 17.89
N ARG A 106 14.81 7.46 18.24
CA ARG A 106 13.91 8.07 19.22
C ARG A 106 14.38 7.76 20.63
N ARG A 107 14.49 8.79 21.47
CA ARG A 107 14.85 8.64 22.87
C ARG A 107 13.83 9.38 23.76
N ARG A 108 13.29 8.66 24.72
CA ARG A 108 12.53 9.28 25.83
C ARG A 108 13.51 9.69 26.91
N CYS A 109 13.48 10.95 27.31
CA CYS A 109 14.20 11.46 28.45
C CYS A 109 13.19 11.95 29.48
N VAL A 110 13.26 11.40 30.69
CA VAL A 110 12.42 11.83 31.82
C VAL A 110 13.35 12.39 32.89
N MET A 111 13.12 13.63 33.29
CA MET A 111 13.91 14.33 34.29
C MET A 111 13.05 14.53 35.55
N ALA A 112 13.49 13.97 36.66
CA ALA A 112 12.87 14.22 37.97
C ALA A 112 13.62 15.30 38.76
N GLU A 113 14.95 15.38 38.54
CA GLU A 113 15.84 16.38 39.14
C GLU A 113 16.74 16.99 38.07
N SER A 114 17.87 17.56 38.44
CA SER A 114 18.81 18.14 37.48
C SER A 114 19.46 17.08 36.55
N LEU A 115 19.46 17.34 35.27
CA LEU A 115 20.16 16.52 34.25
C LEU A 115 21.10 17.43 33.47
N CYS A 116 22.39 17.00 33.41
CA CYS A 116 23.37 17.59 32.52
C CYS A 116 23.85 16.55 31.52
N ILE A 117 23.62 16.79 30.22
CA ILE A 117 24.12 15.97 29.12
C ILE A 117 25.18 16.79 28.39
N ARG A 118 26.42 16.29 28.41
CA ARG A 118 27.56 16.89 27.71
C ARG A 118 27.91 16.07 26.47
#